data_dd042b82ac6797a463ce597e2b47262a
#
_entry.id   dd042b82ac6797a463ce597e2b47262a
#
_cell.length_a   1.000
_cell.length_b   1.000
_cell.length_c   1.000
_cell.angle_alpha   90.00
_cell.angle_beta   90.00
_cell.angle_gamma   90.00
#
_symmetry.space_group_name_H-M   'P 1'
#
loop_
_entity.id
_entity.type
_entity.pdbx_description
1 polymer ?
#
loop_
_entity_poly.entity_id
_entity_poly.type
_entity_poly.pdbx_seq_one_letter_code
_entity_poly.pdbx_strand_id
1 'polypeptide(L)'
;MARGYEAVKSITIQASREEVWAALTDPEKVKQYMHGTEMSTDWKEGSPIFWRGEWKGQPYEDKGTVLAVEPMTLLSYTHWSPMGGSEDKPENYHTVTYDLAGQDGETTLTLTQDNNPSQEEADKMAESNWGPVLQGLKETVESAA
;
A
#
# COMPACT_ATOMS: atom_id res chain seq x y z
N MET A 1 -15.49 6.48 -8.32
CA MET A 1 -16.14 5.23 -8.73
C MET A 1 -15.09 4.13 -8.88
N ALA A 2 -15.36 2.97 -8.28
CA ALA A 2 -14.42 1.85 -8.37
C ALA A 2 -14.32 1.34 -9.81
N ARG A 3 -13.12 0.92 -10.21
CA ARG A 3 -12.87 0.34 -11.53
C ARG A 3 -12.58 -1.13 -11.33
N GLY A 4 -13.27 -2.01 -12.07
CA GLY A 4 -13.10 -3.45 -11.95
C GLY A 4 -13.52 -3.95 -10.57
N TYR A 5 -12.91 -5.03 -10.13
CA TYR A 5 -13.21 -5.63 -8.83
C TYR A 5 -12.21 -5.19 -7.79
N GLU A 6 -12.66 -5.04 -6.55
CA GLU A 6 -11.80 -4.55 -5.47
C GLU A 6 -11.31 -5.65 -4.56
N ALA A 7 -10.00 -5.63 -4.30
CA ALA A 7 -9.40 -6.43 -3.23
C ALA A 7 -9.54 -5.59 -1.96
N VAL A 8 -10.07 -6.18 -0.90
CA VAL A 8 -10.26 -5.49 0.38
C VAL A 8 -9.69 -6.36 1.49
N LYS A 9 -8.83 -5.77 2.32
CA LYS A 9 -8.23 -6.47 3.45
C LYS A 9 -8.12 -5.53 4.63
N SER A 10 -8.55 -5.98 5.80
CA SER A 10 -8.45 -5.20 7.04
C SER A 10 -7.56 -5.90 8.05
N ILE A 11 -6.88 -5.13 8.89
CA ILE A 11 -6.08 -5.65 9.98
C ILE A 11 -6.16 -4.69 11.16
N THR A 12 -6.16 -5.23 12.37
CA THR A 12 -6.14 -4.43 13.59
C THR A 12 -4.72 -4.43 14.15
N ILE A 13 -4.19 -3.24 14.40
CA ILE A 13 -2.81 -3.04 14.86
C ILE A 13 -2.86 -2.40 16.24
N GLN A 14 -2.09 -2.95 17.18
CA GLN A 14 -2.01 -2.44 18.54
C GLN A 14 -1.03 -1.28 18.61
N ALA A 15 -1.41 -0.17 17.99
CA ALA A 15 -0.63 1.06 17.94
C ALA A 15 -1.55 2.21 17.56
N SER A 16 -1.10 3.44 17.83
CA SER A 16 -1.87 4.63 17.50
C SER A 16 -1.93 4.85 15.99
N ARG A 17 -2.91 5.63 15.55
CA ARG A 17 -2.99 6.01 14.13
C ARG A 17 -1.73 6.76 13.68
N GLU A 18 -1.14 7.54 14.58
CA GLU A 18 0.11 8.25 14.27
C GLU A 18 1.24 7.28 13.96
N GLU A 19 1.38 6.22 14.74
CA GLU A 19 2.42 5.22 14.53
C GLU A 19 2.19 4.43 13.24
N VAL A 20 0.94 4.07 12.97
CA VAL A 20 0.57 3.35 11.74
C VAL A 20 0.80 4.26 10.53
N TRP A 21 0.40 5.53 10.63
CA TRP A 21 0.60 6.50 9.57
C TRP A 21 2.09 6.67 9.24
N ALA A 22 2.93 6.76 10.27
CA ALA A 22 4.37 6.87 10.09
C ALA A 22 4.92 5.65 9.33
N ALA A 23 4.44 4.46 9.66
CA ALA A 23 4.89 3.24 8.98
C ALA A 23 4.46 3.18 7.52
N LEU A 24 3.35 3.84 7.17
CA LEU A 24 2.89 3.90 5.78
C LEU A 24 3.65 4.93 4.96
N THR A 25 4.12 6.01 5.59
CA THR A 25 4.67 7.17 4.87
C THR A 25 6.17 7.37 5.02
N ASP A 26 6.80 6.77 6.03
CA ASP A 26 8.24 6.88 6.26
C ASP A 26 8.98 5.83 5.43
N PRO A 27 9.82 6.24 4.45
CA PRO A 27 10.55 5.29 3.59
C PRO A 27 11.36 4.25 4.36
N GLU A 28 11.96 4.63 5.48
CA GLU A 28 12.74 3.70 6.28
C GLU A 28 11.90 2.59 6.89
N LYS A 29 10.66 2.91 7.27
CA LYS A 29 9.74 1.91 7.81
C LYS A 29 9.15 1.04 6.72
N VAL A 30 8.81 1.63 5.57
CA VAL A 30 8.32 0.89 4.40
C VAL A 30 9.34 -0.15 3.97
N LYS A 31 10.63 0.24 3.97
CA LYS A 31 11.72 -0.66 3.61
C LYS A 31 11.75 -1.92 4.49
N GLN A 32 11.39 -1.79 5.76
CA GLN A 32 11.41 -2.91 6.70
C GLN A 32 10.39 -4.00 6.36
N TYR A 33 9.16 -3.63 6.01
CA TYR A 33 8.11 -4.63 5.73
C TYR A 33 7.89 -4.90 4.24
N MET A 34 8.57 -4.17 3.37
CA MET A 34 8.53 -4.41 1.93
C MET A 34 9.84 -4.95 1.38
N HIS A 35 10.53 -5.72 2.21
CA HIS A 35 11.73 -6.48 1.80
C HIS A 35 12.81 -5.64 1.11
N GLY A 36 13.08 -4.45 1.65
CA GLY A 36 14.13 -3.59 1.13
C GLY A 36 13.70 -2.62 0.04
N THR A 37 12.42 -2.60 -0.29
CA THR A 37 11.90 -1.67 -1.30
C THR A 37 12.10 -0.22 -0.84
N GLU A 38 12.63 0.61 -1.73
CA GLU A 38 12.83 2.03 -1.47
C GLU A 38 11.69 2.83 -2.09
N MET A 39 10.87 3.43 -1.23
CA MET A 39 9.76 4.28 -1.64
C MET A 39 10.22 5.73 -1.70
N SER A 40 9.82 6.46 -2.74
CA SER A 40 10.22 7.86 -2.91
C SER A 40 9.03 8.71 -3.36
N THR A 41 8.68 9.72 -2.56
CA THR A 41 7.63 10.69 -2.90
C THR A 41 7.69 11.83 -1.88
N ASP A 42 7.07 12.98 -2.22
CA ASP A 42 6.97 14.11 -1.29
C ASP A 42 5.60 14.15 -0.56
N TRP A 43 4.74 13.15 -0.82
CA TRP A 43 3.42 13.03 -0.22
C TRP A 43 2.49 14.22 -0.47
N LYS A 44 2.64 14.87 -1.59
CA LYS A 44 1.70 15.92 -2.03
C LYS A 44 0.75 15.33 -3.06
N GLU A 45 -0.50 15.73 -3.03
CA GLU A 45 -1.48 15.29 -4.02
C GLU A 45 -1.02 15.68 -5.41
N GLY A 46 -1.08 14.73 -6.34
CA GLY A 46 -0.64 14.94 -7.70
C GLY A 46 0.83 14.62 -7.94
N SER A 47 1.61 14.40 -6.89
CA SER A 47 3.03 14.09 -7.02
C SER A 47 3.27 12.64 -7.43
N PRO A 48 4.39 12.36 -8.13
CA PRO A 48 4.73 10.98 -8.44
C PRO A 48 5.19 10.24 -7.19
N ILE A 49 5.00 8.93 -7.20
CA ILE A 49 5.50 8.04 -6.17
C ILE A 49 6.18 6.86 -6.84
N PHE A 50 7.34 6.45 -6.33
CA PHE A 50 8.13 5.36 -6.89
C PHE A 50 8.50 4.35 -5.82
N TRP A 51 8.54 3.08 -6.21
CA TRP A 51 9.03 1.98 -5.36
C TRP A 51 10.12 1.27 -6.14
N ARG A 52 11.35 1.33 -5.65
CA ARG A 52 12.51 0.75 -6.30
C ARG A 52 13.09 -0.37 -5.46
N GLY A 53 13.50 -1.44 -6.11
CA GLY A 53 14.11 -2.55 -5.40
C GLY A 53 14.67 -3.56 -6.36
N GLU A 54 14.95 -4.76 -5.83
CA GLU A 54 15.54 -5.84 -6.59
C GLU A 54 14.81 -7.14 -6.25
N TRP A 55 14.45 -7.89 -7.27
CA TRP A 55 13.77 -9.17 -7.10
C TRP A 55 14.52 -10.24 -7.89
N LYS A 56 15.06 -11.22 -7.17
CA LYS A 56 15.86 -12.31 -7.77
C LYS A 56 16.97 -11.77 -8.68
N GLY A 57 17.68 -10.74 -8.20
CA GLY A 57 18.77 -10.13 -8.93
C GLY A 57 18.38 -9.16 -10.04
N GLN A 58 17.07 -8.94 -10.24
CA GLN A 58 16.58 -8.02 -11.27
C GLN A 58 16.05 -6.74 -10.63
N PRO A 59 16.57 -5.57 -11.03
CA PRO A 59 16.05 -4.32 -10.48
C PRO A 59 14.65 -4.04 -11.01
N TYR A 60 13.82 -3.41 -10.19
CA TYR A 60 12.49 -2.98 -10.62
C TYR A 60 12.18 -1.58 -10.12
N GLU A 61 11.27 -0.91 -10.82
CA GLU A 61 10.76 0.37 -10.40
C GLU A 61 9.25 0.40 -10.66
N ASP A 62 8.48 0.34 -9.59
CA ASP A 62 7.04 0.51 -9.66
C ASP A 62 6.76 1.98 -9.52
N LYS A 63 5.64 2.45 -10.03
CA LYS A 63 5.32 3.88 -9.98
C LYS A 63 3.83 4.15 -9.91
N GLY A 64 3.50 5.38 -9.55
CA GLY A 64 2.13 5.84 -9.48
C GLY A 64 2.06 7.33 -9.18
N THR A 65 0.88 7.75 -8.78
CA THR A 65 0.60 9.15 -8.44
C THR A 65 -0.12 9.21 -7.10
N VAL A 66 0.28 10.14 -6.26
CA VAL A 66 -0.40 10.37 -4.97
C VAL A 66 -1.74 11.04 -5.24
N LEU A 67 -2.83 10.45 -4.77
CA LEU A 67 -4.19 10.94 -5.01
C LEU A 67 -4.76 11.71 -3.83
N ALA A 68 -4.56 11.21 -2.61
CA ALA A 68 -5.10 11.84 -1.41
C ALA A 68 -4.19 11.56 -0.21
N VAL A 69 -3.97 12.58 0.59
CA VAL A 69 -3.19 12.47 1.84
C VAL A 69 -3.94 13.23 2.92
N GLU A 70 -4.65 12.50 3.77
CA GLU A 70 -5.35 13.07 4.92
C GLU A 70 -4.70 12.46 6.16
N PRO A 71 -3.76 13.18 6.78
CA PRO A 71 -2.95 12.60 7.85
C PRO A 71 -3.74 11.82 8.88
N MET A 72 -3.25 10.60 9.15
CA MET A 72 -3.78 9.66 10.13
C MET A 72 -5.19 9.11 9.83
N THR A 73 -5.78 9.42 8.67
CA THR A 73 -7.10 8.90 8.30
C THR A 73 -7.16 8.24 6.94
N LEU A 74 -6.56 8.84 5.91
CA LEU A 74 -6.67 8.32 4.55
C LEU A 74 -5.42 8.56 3.73
N LEU A 75 -4.97 7.52 3.03
CA LEU A 75 -3.87 7.61 2.10
C LEU A 75 -4.27 6.88 0.82
N SER A 76 -4.17 7.54 -0.33
CA SER A 76 -4.51 6.92 -1.60
C SER A 76 -3.51 7.27 -2.67
N TYR A 77 -3.14 6.30 -3.49
CA TYR A 77 -2.25 6.50 -4.63
C TYR A 77 -2.54 5.47 -5.70
N THR A 78 -2.06 5.73 -6.93
CA THR A 78 -2.12 4.73 -7.98
C THR A 78 -0.82 3.93 -7.97
N HIS A 79 -0.86 2.73 -8.55
CA HIS A 79 0.29 1.83 -8.60
C HIS A 79 0.30 1.04 -9.89
N TRP A 80 1.47 0.96 -10.52
CA TRP A 80 1.71 0.13 -11.69
C TRP A 80 3.12 -0.46 -11.59
N SER A 81 3.26 -1.73 -11.98
CA SER A 81 4.56 -2.41 -11.96
C SER A 81 4.87 -2.99 -13.33
N PRO A 82 6.10 -2.78 -13.84
CA PRO A 82 6.52 -3.41 -15.10
C PRO A 82 6.60 -4.93 -14.99
N MET A 83 6.73 -5.45 -13.78
CA MET A 83 6.83 -6.90 -13.56
C MET A 83 5.49 -7.61 -13.68
N GLY A 84 4.39 -6.87 -13.74
CA GLY A 84 3.07 -7.43 -13.91
C GLY A 84 2.74 -7.80 -15.35
N GLY A 85 3.58 -7.43 -16.30
CA GLY A 85 3.39 -7.77 -17.71
C GLY A 85 2.43 -6.87 -18.48
N SER A 86 1.87 -5.85 -17.86
CA SER A 86 0.97 -4.91 -18.55
C SER A 86 1.74 -3.69 -19.06
N GLU A 87 1.13 -2.99 -20.01
CA GLU A 87 1.71 -1.75 -20.51
C GLU A 87 1.50 -0.60 -19.54
N ASP A 88 2.38 0.39 -19.58
CA ASP A 88 2.27 1.59 -18.76
C ASP A 88 1.20 2.51 -19.35
N LYS A 89 -0.04 2.24 -19.00
CA LYS A 89 -1.21 3.01 -19.45
C LYS A 89 -2.14 3.24 -18.27
N PRO A 90 -2.88 4.36 -18.23
CA PRO A 90 -3.78 4.66 -17.11
C PRO A 90 -4.74 3.53 -16.76
N GLU A 91 -5.27 2.83 -17.76
CA GLU A 91 -6.20 1.73 -17.52
C GLU A 91 -5.58 0.52 -16.83
N ASN A 92 -4.24 0.45 -16.79
CA ASN A 92 -3.52 -0.64 -16.14
C ASN A 92 -3.04 -0.30 -14.74
N TYR A 93 -3.32 0.89 -14.25
CA TYR A 93 -2.97 1.27 -12.89
C TYR A 93 -4.06 0.85 -11.92
N HIS A 94 -3.63 0.44 -10.72
CA HIS A 94 -4.55 0.16 -9.61
C HIS A 94 -4.60 1.38 -8.70
N THR A 95 -5.75 1.64 -8.09
CA THR A 95 -5.84 2.63 -7.02
C THR A 95 -5.78 1.88 -5.70
N VAL A 96 -4.83 2.24 -4.88
CA VAL A 96 -4.63 1.65 -3.55
C VAL A 96 -5.04 2.69 -2.52
N THR A 97 -5.92 2.32 -1.61
CA THR A 97 -6.42 3.22 -0.58
C THR A 97 -6.27 2.57 0.78
N TYR A 98 -5.70 3.32 1.73
CA TYR A 98 -5.59 2.91 3.12
C TYR A 98 -6.50 3.82 3.95
N ASP A 99 -7.43 3.21 4.68
CA ASP A 99 -8.31 3.90 5.62
C ASP A 99 -7.90 3.51 7.03
N LEU A 100 -7.66 4.50 7.88
CA LEU A 100 -7.27 4.28 9.27
C LEU A 100 -8.37 4.75 10.19
N ALA A 101 -8.83 3.86 11.08
CA ALA A 101 -9.83 4.19 12.09
C ALA A 101 -9.38 3.59 13.42
N GLY A 102 -9.77 4.20 14.51
CA GLY A 102 -9.42 3.65 15.82
C GLY A 102 -9.17 4.73 16.85
N GLN A 103 -8.87 4.27 18.07
CA GLN A 103 -8.62 5.14 19.21
C GLN A 103 -7.89 4.37 20.30
N ASP A 104 -7.32 5.10 21.25
CA ASP A 104 -6.72 4.49 22.45
C ASP A 104 -5.65 3.44 22.16
N GLY A 105 -4.78 3.72 21.20
CA GLY A 105 -3.65 2.84 20.92
C GLY A 105 -4.00 1.62 20.07
N GLU A 106 -5.17 1.62 19.44
CA GLU A 106 -5.57 0.55 18.53
C GLU A 106 -6.07 1.14 17.23
N THR A 107 -5.55 0.65 16.10
CA THR A 107 -5.92 1.14 14.78
C THR A 107 -6.40 -0.02 13.91
N THR A 108 -7.53 0.17 13.25
CA THR A 108 -7.98 -0.74 12.20
C THR A 108 -7.62 -0.11 10.87
N LEU A 109 -6.81 -0.81 10.10
CA LEU A 109 -6.37 -0.39 8.79
C LEU A 109 -7.11 -1.21 7.75
N THR A 110 -7.79 -0.54 6.83
CA THR A 110 -8.47 -1.20 5.71
C THR A 110 -7.81 -0.78 4.42
N LEU A 111 -7.33 -1.76 3.66
CA LEU A 111 -6.73 -1.54 2.36
C LEU A 111 -7.69 -1.96 1.27
N THR A 112 -7.82 -1.12 0.24
CA THR A 112 -8.62 -1.41 -0.94
C THR A 112 -7.75 -1.22 -2.18
N GLN A 113 -7.79 -2.19 -3.09
CA GLN A 113 -7.09 -2.08 -4.37
C GLN A 113 -8.06 -2.43 -5.49
N ASP A 114 -8.28 -1.49 -6.41
CA ASP A 114 -9.24 -1.67 -7.49
C ASP A 114 -8.63 -2.32 -8.74
N ASN A 115 -9.42 -2.37 -9.78
CA ASN A 115 -9.00 -2.77 -11.13
C ASN A 115 -8.46 -4.21 -11.23
N ASN A 116 -9.11 -5.13 -10.50
CA ASN A 116 -8.83 -6.55 -10.66
C ASN A 116 -9.80 -7.13 -11.69
N PRO A 117 -9.38 -8.14 -12.51
CA PRO A 117 -10.19 -8.64 -13.60
C PRO A 117 -11.42 -9.44 -13.19
N SER A 118 -11.44 -9.97 -11.96
CA SER A 118 -12.58 -10.73 -11.45
C SER A 118 -12.58 -10.69 -9.93
N GLN A 119 -13.69 -11.08 -9.32
CA GLN A 119 -13.77 -11.16 -7.86
C GLN A 119 -12.82 -12.22 -7.32
N GLU A 120 -12.66 -13.33 -8.05
CA GLU A 120 -11.71 -14.38 -7.65
C GLU A 120 -10.28 -13.85 -7.61
N GLU A 121 -9.86 -13.07 -8.61
CA GLU A 121 -8.52 -12.48 -8.64
C GLU A 121 -8.37 -11.43 -7.56
N ALA A 122 -9.41 -10.65 -7.30
CA ALA A 122 -9.39 -9.65 -6.23
C ALA A 122 -9.21 -10.33 -4.86
N ASP A 123 -9.93 -11.43 -4.61
CA ASP A 123 -9.82 -12.16 -3.36
C ASP A 123 -8.42 -12.77 -3.18
N LYS A 124 -7.83 -13.29 -4.26
CA LYS A 124 -6.47 -13.81 -4.23
C LYS A 124 -5.46 -12.70 -3.94
N MET A 125 -5.66 -11.53 -4.54
CA MET A 125 -4.79 -10.38 -4.30
C MET A 125 -4.83 -9.97 -2.83
N ALA A 126 -6.03 -9.91 -2.24
CA ALA A 126 -6.20 -9.55 -0.84
C ALA A 126 -5.47 -10.53 0.09
N GLU A 127 -5.63 -11.83 -0.15
CA GLU A 127 -5.05 -12.85 0.74
C GLU A 127 -3.56 -13.10 0.48
N SER A 128 -3.17 -13.24 -0.78
CA SER A 128 -1.81 -13.69 -1.13
C SER A 128 -0.80 -12.56 -1.24
N ASN A 129 -1.24 -11.36 -1.63
CA ASN A 129 -0.34 -10.22 -1.79
C ASN A 129 -0.43 -9.25 -0.62
N TRP A 130 -1.63 -8.76 -0.32
CA TRP A 130 -1.79 -7.75 0.72
C TRP A 130 -1.80 -8.31 2.13
N GLY A 131 -2.24 -9.57 2.32
CA GLY A 131 -2.20 -10.21 3.62
C GLY A 131 -0.82 -10.16 4.25
N PRO A 132 0.22 -10.70 3.55
CA PRO A 132 1.59 -10.65 4.08
C PRO A 132 2.12 -9.22 4.27
N VAL A 133 1.78 -8.29 3.38
CA VAL A 133 2.22 -6.89 3.50
C VAL A 133 1.66 -6.26 4.76
N LEU A 134 0.35 -6.43 5.01
CA LEU A 134 -0.30 -5.86 6.19
C LEU A 134 0.19 -6.54 7.48
N GLN A 135 0.46 -7.84 7.44
CA GLN A 135 1.02 -8.55 8.58
C GLN A 135 2.42 -8.04 8.91
N GLY A 136 3.25 -7.81 7.89
CA GLY A 136 4.58 -7.24 8.07
C GLY A 136 4.52 -5.83 8.64
N LEU A 137 3.58 -5.03 8.16
CA LEU A 137 3.35 -3.68 8.68
C LEU A 137 3.00 -3.73 10.16
N LYS A 138 2.05 -4.60 10.52
CA LYS A 138 1.63 -4.78 11.90
C LYS A 138 2.81 -5.16 12.79
N GLU A 139 3.60 -6.14 12.37
CA GLU A 139 4.77 -6.59 13.15
C GLU A 139 5.80 -5.48 13.31
N THR A 140 6.06 -4.71 12.25
CA THR A 140 7.01 -3.61 12.29
C THR A 140 6.57 -2.53 13.26
N VAL A 141 5.29 -2.15 13.22
CA VAL A 141 4.75 -1.10 14.09
C VAL A 141 4.70 -1.56 15.54
N GLU A 142 4.21 -2.78 15.79
CA GLU A 142 4.06 -3.28 17.16
C GLU A 142 5.40 -3.56 17.83
N SER A 143 6.40 -3.95 17.03
CA SER A 143 7.76 -4.20 17.57
C SER A 143 8.48 -2.92 17.95
N ALA A 144 8.13 -1.80 17.35
CA ALA A 144 8.76 -0.52 17.61
C ALA A 144 8.15 0.21 18.83
N ALA A 145 7.03 -0.28 19.31
CA ALA A 145 6.30 0.34 20.41
C ALA A 145 6.96 0.10 21.77
#